data_7348c24d6abe7f439fc307921459c096
#
_entry.id   7348c24d6abe7f439fc307921459c096
#
_cell.length_a   1.000
_cell.length_b   1.000
_cell.length_c   1.000
_cell.angle_alpha   90.00
_cell.angle_beta   90.00
_cell.angle_gamma   90.00
#
_symmetry.space_group_name_H-M   'P 1'
#
loop_
_entity.id
_entity.type
_entity.pdbx_description
1 polymer ?
#
loop_
_entity_poly.entity_id
_entity_poly.type
_entity_poly.pdbx_seq_one_letter_code
_entity_poly.pdbx_strand_id
1 'polypeptide(L)'
;MATINFNNIVFKVKDEIKSTIKGEVFKPTEYENYYISNFGRVVSINKNHFGIIILKSHVASGYERVSLIVKGKKHLPLVHRLVATAFIPNPNNYRVVNHKDKNKLNNNADNLEWCTDEYNKTYSSGQIIEQVDMNTKQVINTFDSIRIAARTLNIDFSAIRKCCINYKNYHKGLTKNLHYYKNSYWRYKE
;
A
#
# COMPACT_ATOMS: atom_id res chain seq x y z
N MET A 1 -1.52 -6.72 -40.41
CA MET A 1 -0.87 -5.48 -39.95
C MET A 1 -1.02 -5.43 -38.44
N ALA A 2 0.05 -5.41 -37.69
CA ALA A 2 -0.03 -5.27 -36.22
C ALA A 2 -0.42 -3.82 -35.88
N THR A 3 -1.55 -3.65 -35.22
CA THR A 3 -1.99 -2.34 -34.75
C THR A 3 -1.06 -1.90 -33.62
N ILE A 4 -0.23 -0.88 -33.86
CA ILE A 4 0.61 -0.29 -32.82
C ILE A 4 -0.31 0.45 -31.84
N ASN A 5 -0.43 -0.07 -30.64
CA ASN A 5 -1.21 0.59 -29.59
C ASN A 5 -0.37 1.73 -28.98
N PHE A 6 -0.69 2.96 -29.34
CA PHE A 6 0.02 4.16 -28.86
C PHE A 6 -0.28 4.55 -27.40
N ASN A 7 -1.12 3.80 -26.69
CA ASN A 7 -1.62 4.20 -25.38
C ASN A 7 -0.65 4.03 -24.20
N ASN A 8 0.56 3.49 -24.43
CA ASN A 8 1.51 3.22 -23.33
C ASN A 8 2.95 3.55 -23.72
N ILE A 9 3.17 4.51 -24.64
CA ILE A 9 4.49 4.86 -25.12
C ILE A 9 5.22 5.75 -24.10
N VAL A 10 6.49 5.46 -23.90
CA VAL A 10 7.42 6.29 -23.12
C VAL A 10 8.52 6.76 -24.08
N PHE A 11 8.82 8.04 -24.06
CA PHE A 11 9.83 8.66 -24.94
C PHE A 11 10.64 9.72 -24.20
N LYS A 12 11.83 10.00 -24.68
CA LYS A 12 12.71 11.03 -24.10
C LYS A 12 12.62 12.32 -24.92
N VAL A 13 12.43 13.45 -24.22
CA VAL A 13 12.50 14.79 -24.81
C VAL A 13 13.54 15.57 -24.02
N LYS A 14 14.66 15.91 -24.67
CA LYS A 14 15.84 16.47 -23.97
C LYS A 14 16.25 15.54 -22.83
N ASP A 15 16.21 16.03 -21.58
CA ASP A 15 16.58 15.25 -20.39
C ASP A 15 15.39 14.68 -19.62
N GLU A 16 14.17 14.84 -20.13
CA GLU A 16 12.95 14.35 -19.49
C GLU A 16 12.41 13.11 -20.17
N ILE A 17 11.90 12.19 -19.37
CA ILE A 17 11.11 11.04 -19.83
C ILE A 17 9.65 11.42 -19.81
N LYS A 18 8.99 11.31 -20.95
CA LYS A 18 7.56 11.60 -21.14
C LYS A 18 6.79 10.31 -21.37
N SER A 19 5.52 10.33 -21.03
CA SER A 19 4.57 9.23 -21.25
C SER A 19 3.32 9.75 -21.96
N THR A 20 2.68 8.88 -22.72
CA THR A 20 1.34 9.13 -23.26
C THR A 20 0.23 8.91 -22.21
N ILE A 21 0.55 8.30 -21.07
CA ILE A 21 -0.39 8.15 -19.98
C ILE A 21 -0.55 9.48 -19.24
N LYS A 22 -1.77 9.98 -19.18
CA LYS A 22 -2.09 11.23 -18.50
C LYS A 22 -1.71 11.16 -17.01
N GLY A 23 -0.95 12.15 -16.54
CA GLY A 23 -0.52 12.26 -15.14
C GLY A 23 0.66 11.37 -14.76
N GLU A 24 1.22 10.60 -15.69
CA GLU A 24 2.41 9.83 -15.41
C GLU A 24 3.68 10.69 -15.52
N VAL A 25 4.48 10.65 -14.46
CA VAL A 25 5.75 11.37 -14.33
C VAL A 25 6.85 10.40 -13.97
N PHE A 26 8.03 10.55 -14.57
CA PHE A 26 9.21 9.74 -14.28
C PHE A 26 10.25 10.52 -13.50
N LYS A 27 10.87 9.86 -12.52
CA LYS A 27 12.03 10.39 -11.77
C LYS A 27 13.18 9.39 -11.81
N PRO A 28 14.44 9.87 -11.74
CA PRO A 28 15.59 8.97 -11.65
C PRO A 28 15.51 8.14 -10.36
N THR A 29 16.07 6.94 -10.43
CA THR A 29 16.27 6.08 -9.26
C THR A 29 17.71 6.23 -8.73
N GLU A 30 18.02 5.57 -7.63
CA GLU A 30 19.40 5.41 -7.15
C GLU A 30 20.29 4.55 -8.09
N TYR A 31 19.67 3.83 -9.02
CA TYR A 31 20.35 3.00 -10.01
C TYR A 31 20.58 3.80 -11.29
N GLU A 32 21.85 3.92 -11.71
CA GLU A 32 22.22 4.68 -12.91
C GLU A 32 21.48 4.20 -14.15
N ASN A 33 20.94 5.13 -14.95
CA ASN A 33 20.16 4.90 -16.19
C ASN A 33 18.79 4.23 -15.99
N TYR A 34 18.29 4.11 -14.76
CA TYR A 34 16.94 3.62 -14.47
C TYR A 34 16.07 4.71 -13.87
N TYR A 35 14.82 4.75 -14.33
CA TYR A 35 13.81 5.70 -13.89
C TYR A 35 12.56 4.96 -13.45
N ILE A 36 11.85 5.54 -12.51
CA ILE A 36 10.59 5.04 -11.97
C ILE A 36 9.49 6.06 -12.19
N SER A 37 8.28 5.60 -12.59
CA SER A 37 7.11 6.47 -12.64
C SER A 37 6.34 6.47 -11.33
N ASN A 38 5.53 7.52 -11.14
CA ASN A 38 4.57 7.60 -10.03
C ASN A 38 3.50 6.49 -10.09
N PHE A 39 3.38 5.77 -11.21
CA PHE A 39 2.47 4.62 -11.36
C PHE A 39 3.19 3.26 -11.22
N GLY A 40 4.47 3.25 -10.89
CA GLY A 40 5.25 2.02 -10.67
C GLY A 40 5.88 1.41 -11.92
N ARG A 41 5.83 2.08 -13.07
CA ARG A 41 6.54 1.59 -14.28
C ARG A 41 8.02 1.95 -14.20
N VAL A 42 8.88 0.97 -14.47
CA VAL A 42 10.33 1.16 -14.51
C VAL A 42 10.82 1.20 -15.95
N VAL A 43 11.66 2.16 -16.26
CA VAL A 43 12.30 2.27 -17.55
C VAL A 43 13.82 2.31 -17.43
N SER A 44 14.49 1.76 -18.43
CA SER A 44 15.94 1.84 -18.63
C SER A 44 16.26 2.70 -19.83
N ILE A 45 17.26 3.57 -19.69
CA ILE A 45 17.85 4.30 -20.83
C ILE A 45 19.11 3.56 -21.26
N ASN A 46 19.09 2.97 -22.44
CA ASN A 46 20.29 2.36 -23.01
C ASN A 46 21.08 3.40 -23.79
N LYS A 47 22.25 3.77 -23.28
CA LYS A 47 23.13 4.76 -23.94
C LYS A 47 23.63 4.31 -25.31
N ASN A 48 23.76 2.99 -25.53
CA ASN A 48 24.33 2.43 -26.76
C ASN A 48 23.30 2.24 -27.90
N HIS A 49 22.00 2.25 -27.60
CA HIS A 49 20.95 2.00 -28.58
C HIS A 49 19.89 3.11 -28.65
N PHE A 50 20.18 4.29 -28.11
CA PHE A 50 19.29 5.49 -28.10
C PHE A 50 17.82 5.20 -27.76
N GLY A 51 17.56 4.13 -26.98
CA GLY A 51 16.20 3.68 -26.71
C GLY A 51 15.85 3.69 -25.23
N ILE A 52 14.56 3.93 -24.97
CA ILE A 52 13.94 3.69 -23.66
C ILE A 52 13.30 2.31 -23.70
N ILE A 53 13.61 1.48 -22.71
CA ILE A 53 13.02 0.17 -22.55
C ILE A 53 12.16 0.18 -21.28
N ILE A 54 10.87 -0.12 -21.43
CA ILE A 54 9.99 -0.38 -20.27
C ILE A 54 10.31 -1.78 -19.77
N LEU A 55 10.75 -1.89 -18.53
CA LEU A 55 11.12 -3.16 -17.94
C LEU A 55 9.88 -3.91 -17.46
N LYS A 56 9.87 -5.23 -17.72
CA LYS A 56 8.87 -6.12 -17.13
C LYS A 56 9.20 -6.38 -15.67
N SER A 57 8.24 -6.18 -14.79
CA SER A 57 8.32 -6.60 -13.40
C SER A 57 7.81 -8.04 -13.23
N HIS A 58 8.11 -8.63 -12.08
CA HIS A 58 7.61 -9.94 -11.69
C HIS A 58 7.20 -9.92 -10.21
N VAL A 59 6.24 -10.75 -9.85
CA VAL A 59 5.79 -10.86 -8.47
C VAL A 59 6.60 -11.93 -7.74
N ALA A 60 7.19 -11.56 -6.60
CA ALA A 60 7.88 -12.48 -5.71
C ALA A 60 7.51 -12.15 -4.25
N SER A 61 7.11 -13.18 -3.49
CA SER A 61 6.65 -13.04 -2.09
C SER A 61 5.51 -12.02 -1.94
N GLY A 62 4.63 -11.93 -2.95
CA GLY A 62 3.48 -11.04 -2.96
C GLY A 62 3.79 -9.57 -3.29
N TYR A 63 5.03 -9.25 -3.64
CA TYR A 63 5.46 -7.89 -4.03
C TYR A 63 6.01 -7.89 -5.45
N GLU A 64 5.84 -6.77 -6.13
CA GLU A 64 6.39 -6.54 -7.45
C GLU A 64 7.86 -6.14 -7.37
N ARG A 65 8.70 -6.82 -8.17
CA ARG A 65 10.14 -6.58 -8.30
C ARG A 65 10.52 -6.35 -9.75
N VAL A 66 11.59 -5.62 -9.96
CA VAL A 66 12.19 -5.43 -11.29
C VAL A 66 13.65 -5.87 -11.28
N SER A 67 14.10 -6.46 -12.39
CA SER A 67 15.50 -6.87 -12.55
C SER A 67 16.31 -5.75 -13.23
N LEU A 68 17.31 -5.25 -12.53
CA LEU A 68 18.21 -4.22 -13.01
C LEU A 68 19.63 -4.76 -13.11
N ILE A 69 20.38 -4.31 -14.12
CA ILE A 69 21.80 -4.65 -14.25
C ILE A 69 22.62 -3.36 -14.12
N VAL A 70 23.39 -3.23 -13.06
CA VAL A 70 24.22 -2.07 -12.78
C VAL A 70 25.66 -2.52 -12.63
N LYS A 71 26.54 -2.00 -13.48
CA LYS A 71 27.97 -2.38 -13.48
C LYS A 71 28.19 -3.90 -13.50
N GLY A 72 27.39 -4.62 -14.34
CA GLY A 72 27.44 -6.07 -14.48
C GLY A 72 26.80 -6.87 -13.31
N LYS A 73 26.31 -6.22 -12.27
CA LYS A 73 25.65 -6.87 -11.14
C LYS A 73 24.14 -6.78 -11.25
N LYS A 74 23.44 -7.87 -10.94
CA LYS A 74 22.00 -7.97 -10.91
C LYS A 74 21.46 -7.45 -9.58
N HIS A 75 20.46 -6.54 -9.65
CA HIS A 75 19.70 -6.02 -8.53
C HIS A 75 18.23 -6.34 -8.73
N LEU A 76 17.51 -6.59 -7.63
CA LEU A 76 16.08 -6.95 -7.65
C LEU A 76 15.29 -6.05 -6.68
N PRO A 77 15.30 -4.71 -6.88
CA PRO A 77 14.56 -3.82 -6.00
C PRO A 77 13.06 -4.06 -6.07
N LEU A 78 12.38 -3.71 -4.97
CA LEU A 78 10.93 -3.68 -4.87
C LEU A 78 10.41 -2.41 -5.54
N VAL A 79 9.42 -2.54 -6.43
CA VAL A 79 8.86 -1.42 -7.20
C VAL A 79 8.28 -0.35 -6.28
N HIS A 80 7.46 -0.73 -5.27
CA HIS A 80 6.89 0.23 -4.32
C HIS A 80 7.95 1.05 -3.57
N ARG A 81 9.13 0.46 -3.29
CA ARG A 81 10.22 1.21 -2.65
C ARG A 81 10.86 2.22 -3.58
N LEU A 82 11.05 1.87 -4.85
CA LEU A 82 11.54 2.82 -5.86
C LEU A 82 10.58 4.00 -5.99
N VAL A 83 9.26 3.73 -6.06
CA VAL A 83 8.25 4.79 -6.11
C VAL A 83 8.29 5.65 -4.85
N ALA A 84 8.24 5.04 -3.67
CA ALA A 84 8.24 5.78 -2.42
C ALA A 84 9.49 6.66 -2.27
N THR A 85 10.68 6.14 -2.59
CA THR A 85 11.93 6.90 -2.54
C THR A 85 11.92 8.09 -3.50
N ALA A 86 11.37 7.93 -4.69
CA ALA A 86 11.37 8.97 -5.71
C ALA A 86 10.28 10.04 -5.50
N PHE A 87 9.12 9.69 -4.97
CA PHE A 87 7.93 10.55 -5.00
C PHE A 87 7.41 10.99 -3.64
N ILE A 88 7.71 10.26 -2.57
CA ILE A 88 7.09 10.50 -1.25
C ILE A 88 8.14 11.04 -0.27
N PRO A 89 7.96 12.26 0.27
CA PRO A 89 8.84 12.80 1.30
C PRO A 89 8.92 11.89 2.53
N ASN A 90 10.12 11.71 3.07
CA ASN A 90 10.37 10.87 4.26
C ASN A 90 11.19 11.63 5.32
N PRO A 91 10.66 12.71 5.91
CA PRO A 91 11.40 13.55 6.86
C PRO A 91 11.77 12.80 8.14
N ASN A 92 11.03 11.76 8.50
CA ASN A 92 11.27 10.96 9.69
C ASN A 92 12.18 9.73 9.46
N ASN A 93 12.72 9.55 8.26
CA ASN A 93 13.55 8.41 7.88
C ASN A 93 12.93 7.04 8.21
N TYR A 94 11.63 6.89 8.00
CA TYR A 94 10.95 5.61 8.16
C TYR A 94 11.48 4.58 7.15
N ARG A 95 11.59 3.33 7.59
CA ARG A 95 12.15 2.25 6.77
C ARG A 95 11.09 1.44 6.01
N VAL A 96 9.85 1.52 6.42
CA VAL A 96 8.74 0.71 5.87
C VAL A 96 7.86 1.56 4.98
N VAL A 97 7.45 0.97 3.86
CA VAL A 97 6.44 1.53 2.96
C VAL A 97 5.17 0.70 3.10
N ASN A 98 4.06 1.36 3.40
CA ASN A 98 2.73 0.75 3.48
C ASN A 98 1.93 1.03 2.19
N HIS A 99 1.07 0.07 1.81
CA HIS A 99 0.06 0.24 0.78
C HIS A 99 -1.27 0.58 1.44
N LYS A 100 -1.79 1.79 1.21
CA LYS A 100 -3.01 2.30 1.87
C LYS A 100 -4.26 1.47 1.57
N ASP A 101 -4.34 0.87 0.38
CA ASP A 101 -5.44 -0.02 -0.02
C ASP A 101 -5.21 -1.49 0.34
N LYS A 102 -4.11 -1.82 1.03
CA LYS A 102 -3.66 -3.18 1.36
C LYS A 102 -3.32 -4.06 0.14
N ASN A 103 -3.40 -3.54 -1.07
CA ASN A 103 -3.00 -4.23 -2.29
C ASN A 103 -1.50 -4.02 -2.56
N LYS A 104 -0.70 -5.02 -2.30
CA LYS A 104 0.77 -5.00 -2.47
C LYS A 104 1.25 -4.84 -3.92
N LEU A 105 0.35 -4.93 -4.88
CA LEU A 105 0.62 -4.76 -6.31
C LEU A 105 0.23 -3.38 -6.83
N ASN A 106 -0.50 -2.58 -6.04
CA ASN A 106 -0.83 -1.20 -6.40
C ASN A 106 0.30 -0.26 -5.96
N ASN A 107 1.30 -0.13 -6.80
CA ASN A 107 2.50 0.66 -6.56
C ASN A 107 2.38 2.15 -6.96
N ASN A 108 1.15 2.65 -7.12
CA ASN A 108 0.92 4.08 -7.38
C ASN A 108 1.38 4.92 -6.18
N ALA A 109 2.07 6.04 -6.43
CA ALA A 109 2.59 6.93 -5.39
C ALA A 109 1.49 7.41 -4.42
N ASP A 110 0.29 7.68 -4.93
CA ASP A 110 -0.86 8.11 -4.12
C ASP A 110 -1.35 7.03 -3.15
N ASN A 111 -1.05 5.76 -3.46
CA ASN A 111 -1.40 4.61 -2.61
C ASN A 111 -0.34 4.24 -1.59
N LEU A 112 0.85 4.84 -1.66
CA LEU A 112 1.98 4.50 -0.79
C LEU A 112 2.18 5.56 0.29
N GLU A 113 2.76 5.13 1.42
CA GLU A 113 3.19 6.00 2.50
C GLU A 113 4.37 5.40 3.25
N TRP A 114 5.28 6.26 3.74
CA TRP A 114 6.31 5.85 4.68
C TRP A 114 5.73 5.73 6.08
N CYS A 115 6.07 4.65 6.79
CA CYS A 115 5.52 4.41 8.11
C CYS A 115 6.50 3.65 9.03
N THR A 116 6.14 3.53 10.31
CA THR A 116 6.85 2.67 11.26
C THR A 116 6.51 1.21 11.05
N ASP A 117 7.40 0.30 11.50
CA ASP A 117 7.13 -1.15 11.50
C ASP A 117 5.87 -1.50 12.31
N GLU A 118 5.66 -0.83 13.44
CA GLU A 118 4.49 -1.03 14.28
C GLU A 118 3.19 -0.64 13.58
N TYR A 119 3.19 0.55 12.93
CA TYR A 119 2.04 1.00 12.15
C TYR A 119 1.71 0.00 11.04
N ASN A 120 2.71 -0.40 10.24
CA ASN A 120 2.51 -1.32 9.12
C ASN A 120 1.98 -2.70 9.57
N LYS A 121 2.51 -3.26 10.66
CA LYS A 121 2.00 -4.52 11.23
C LYS A 121 0.53 -4.38 11.64
N THR A 122 0.18 -3.29 12.29
CA THR A 122 -1.19 -3.01 12.72
C THR A 122 -2.13 -2.85 11.53
N TYR A 123 -1.69 -2.09 10.53
CA TYR A 123 -2.46 -1.81 9.32
C TYR A 123 -2.68 -3.06 8.47
N SER A 124 -1.64 -3.85 8.26
CA SER A 124 -1.67 -5.04 7.39
C SER A 124 -2.41 -6.22 8.00
N SER A 125 -2.41 -6.36 9.34
CA SER A 125 -3.04 -7.48 10.06
C SER A 125 -4.39 -7.11 10.68
N GLY A 126 -4.76 -5.83 10.67
CA GLY A 126 -5.99 -5.34 11.27
C GLY A 126 -7.22 -5.77 10.47
N GLN A 127 -8.17 -6.44 11.14
CA GLN A 127 -9.52 -6.59 10.62
C GLN A 127 -10.31 -5.31 10.89
N ILE A 128 -11.03 -4.82 9.88
CA ILE A 128 -11.93 -3.68 10.04
C ILE A 128 -12.94 -4.01 11.14
N ILE A 129 -13.14 -3.08 12.05
CA ILE A 129 -14.11 -3.22 13.12
C ILE A 129 -15.10 -2.08 13.11
N GLU A 130 -16.28 -2.36 13.59
CA GLU A 130 -17.36 -1.40 13.75
C GLU A 130 -17.69 -1.23 15.22
N GLN A 131 -17.82 0.02 15.64
CA GLN A 131 -18.44 0.42 16.89
C GLN A 131 -19.93 0.61 16.64
N VAL A 132 -20.77 -0.08 17.37
CA VAL A 132 -22.22 -0.06 17.17
C VAL A 132 -22.90 0.39 18.44
N ASP A 133 -23.81 1.33 18.35
CA ASP A 133 -24.61 1.80 19.47
C ASP A 133 -25.48 0.69 20.05
N MET A 134 -25.46 0.55 21.35
CA MET A 134 -26.17 -0.54 22.05
C MET A 134 -27.69 -0.43 21.93
N ASN A 135 -28.23 0.78 21.84
CA ASN A 135 -29.68 1.03 21.86
C ASN A 135 -30.23 1.07 20.42
N THR A 136 -29.61 1.91 19.54
CA THR A 136 -30.08 2.13 18.19
C THR A 136 -29.67 1.05 17.22
N LYS A 137 -28.65 0.24 17.56
CA LYS A 137 -28.03 -0.78 16.69
C LYS A 137 -27.36 -0.21 15.43
N GLN A 138 -27.16 1.10 15.37
CA GLN A 138 -26.50 1.76 14.25
C GLN A 138 -25.00 1.79 14.44
N VAL A 139 -24.26 1.73 13.32
CA VAL A 139 -22.80 1.89 13.31
C VAL A 139 -22.46 3.34 13.60
N ILE A 140 -21.74 3.57 14.70
CA ILE A 140 -21.26 4.90 15.12
C ILE A 140 -19.95 5.23 14.42
N ASN A 141 -19.01 4.26 14.40
CA ASN A 141 -17.69 4.42 13.83
C ASN A 141 -17.21 3.13 13.15
N THR A 142 -16.35 3.29 12.16
CA THR A 142 -15.62 2.19 11.51
C THR A 142 -14.12 2.47 11.58
N PHE A 143 -13.32 1.46 11.98
CA PHE A 143 -11.87 1.56 12.12
C PHE A 143 -11.18 0.41 11.41
N ASP A 144 -10.02 0.67 10.82
CA ASP A 144 -9.23 -0.33 10.10
C ASP A 144 -8.66 -1.43 11.02
N SER A 145 -8.65 -1.21 12.33
CA SER A 145 -8.26 -2.23 13.32
C SER A 145 -8.67 -1.83 14.73
N ILE A 146 -8.73 -2.83 15.64
CA ILE A 146 -8.93 -2.62 17.07
C ILE A 146 -7.89 -1.65 17.66
N ARG A 147 -6.63 -1.72 17.20
CA ARG A 147 -5.56 -0.88 17.72
C ARG A 147 -5.73 0.58 17.31
N ILE A 148 -6.19 0.83 16.09
CA ILE A 148 -6.52 2.19 15.62
C ILE A 148 -7.70 2.74 16.44
N ALA A 149 -8.77 1.97 16.62
CA ALA A 149 -9.92 2.37 17.45
C ALA A 149 -9.51 2.72 18.88
N ALA A 150 -8.72 1.85 19.52
CA ALA A 150 -8.24 2.05 20.89
C ALA A 150 -7.45 3.36 21.03
N ARG A 151 -6.56 3.65 20.09
CA ARG A 151 -5.74 4.87 20.08
C ARG A 151 -6.59 6.12 19.80
N THR A 152 -7.46 6.07 18.77
CA THR A 152 -8.28 7.22 18.36
C THR A 152 -9.26 7.63 19.45
N LEU A 153 -9.85 6.67 20.13
CA LEU A 153 -10.86 6.93 21.15
C LEU A 153 -10.30 6.96 22.60
N ASN A 154 -8.98 6.75 22.73
CA ASN A 154 -8.31 6.62 24.03
C ASN A 154 -8.99 5.62 24.96
N ILE A 155 -9.21 4.40 24.48
CA ILE A 155 -9.88 3.32 25.20
C ILE A 155 -9.04 2.04 25.17
N ASP A 156 -9.34 1.13 26.10
CA ASP A 156 -8.57 -0.10 26.27
C ASP A 156 -8.72 -1.06 25.09
N PHE A 157 -7.59 -1.44 24.50
CA PHE A 157 -7.51 -2.39 23.40
C PHE A 157 -8.10 -3.76 23.74
N SER A 158 -7.83 -4.25 24.96
CA SER A 158 -8.26 -5.58 25.38
C SER A 158 -9.78 -5.64 25.57
N ALA A 159 -10.38 -4.53 26.01
CA ALA A 159 -11.83 -4.41 26.14
C ALA A 159 -12.51 -4.49 24.76
N ILE A 160 -12.04 -3.72 23.78
CA ILE A 160 -12.58 -3.80 22.41
C ILE A 160 -12.42 -5.21 21.85
N ARG A 161 -11.23 -5.80 22.00
CA ARG A 161 -10.94 -7.15 21.49
C ARG A 161 -11.88 -8.20 22.10
N LYS A 162 -12.12 -8.13 23.40
CA LYS A 162 -13.07 -9.03 24.09
C LYS A 162 -14.48 -8.87 23.53
N CYS A 163 -14.93 -7.64 23.29
CA CYS A 163 -16.23 -7.38 22.67
C CYS A 163 -16.35 -7.96 21.27
N CYS A 164 -15.34 -7.75 20.39
CA CYS A 164 -15.35 -8.29 19.04
C CYS A 164 -15.40 -9.83 19.02
N ILE A 165 -14.61 -10.49 19.87
CA ILE A 165 -14.60 -11.95 20.00
C ILE A 165 -15.93 -12.44 20.52
N ASN A 166 -16.47 -11.81 21.57
CA ASN A 166 -17.75 -12.16 22.15
C ASN A 166 -18.89 -12.01 21.14
N TYR A 167 -18.92 -10.91 20.36
CA TYR A 167 -19.91 -10.69 19.31
C TYR A 167 -19.93 -11.86 18.32
N LYS A 168 -18.75 -12.27 17.82
CA LYS A 168 -18.60 -13.40 16.92
C LYS A 168 -19.13 -14.71 17.56
N ASN A 169 -18.82 -14.94 18.84
CA ASN A 169 -19.27 -16.13 19.56
C ASN A 169 -20.77 -16.11 19.83
N TYR A 170 -21.35 -14.95 20.14
CA TYR A 170 -22.79 -14.77 20.34
C TYR A 170 -23.57 -15.15 19.08
N HIS A 171 -23.16 -14.64 17.89
CA HIS A 171 -23.81 -14.97 16.63
C HIS A 171 -23.61 -16.42 16.18
N LYS A 172 -22.61 -17.11 16.72
CA LYS A 172 -22.43 -18.56 16.55
C LYS A 172 -23.19 -19.42 17.55
N GLY A 173 -23.93 -18.80 18.47
CA GLY A 173 -24.64 -19.52 19.54
C GLY A 173 -23.73 -20.09 20.64
N LEU A 174 -22.45 -19.69 20.68
CA LEU A 174 -21.48 -20.18 21.67
C LEU A 174 -21.55 -19.44 23.00
N THR A 175 -22.18 -18.28 23.09
CA THR A 175 -22.42 -17.52 24.30
C THR A 175 -23.85 -16.97 24.31
N LYS A 176 -24.45 -16.83 25.50
CA LYS A 176 -25.83 -16.31 25.68
C LYS A 176 -25.89 -14.79 25.83
N ASN A 177 -24.76 -14.16 26.19
CA ASN A 177 -24.71 -12.73 26.49
C ASN A 177 -23.80 -11.99 25.55
N LEU A 178 -24.25 -10.87 25.03
CA LEU A 178 -23.44 -9.96 24.24
C LEU A 178 -22.68 -9.00 25.16
N HIS A 179 -21.35 -8.96 25.02
CA HIS A 179 -20.52 -8.02 25.78
C HIS A 179 -20.48 -6.66 25.08
N TYR A 180 -20.52 -5.61 25.88
CA TYR A 180 -20.41 -4.22 25.43
C TYR A 180 -19.41 -3.47 26.31
N TYR A 181 -18.88 -2.38 25.75
CA TYR A 181 -17.95 -1.50 26.42
C TYR A 181 -18.28 -0.05 26.08
N LYS A 182 -18.45 0.82 27.09
CA LYS A 182 -18.85 2.23 26.94
C LYS A 182 -20.09 2.40 26.05
N ASN A 183 -21.18 1.76 26.39
CA ASN A 183 -22.50 1.78 25.71
C ASN A 183 -22.46 1.36 24.23
N SER A 184 -21.41 0.67 23.83
CA SER A 184 -21.24 0.16 22.47
C SER A 184 -20.86 -1.30 22.48
N TYR A 185 -21.31 -2.07 21.51
CA TYR A 185 -20.67 -3.33 21.20
C TYR A 185 -19.79 -3.16 19.97
N TRP A 186 -18.84 -4.07 19.85
CA TRP A 186 -17.81 -4.00 18.83
C TRP A 186 -17.82 -5.30 18.04
N ARG A 187 -17.77 -5.19 16.72
CA ARG A 187 -17.75 -6.35 15.83
C ARG A 187 -16.71 -6.18 14.74
N TYR A 188 -16.27 -7.30 14.19
CA TYR A 188 -15.56 -7.27 12.91
C TYR A 188 -16.57 -6.97 11.81
N LYS A 189 -16.19 -6.12 10.88
CA LYS A 189 -16.96 -5.86 9.68
C LYS A 189 -16.95 -7.12 8.82
N GLU A 190 -18.12 -7.58 8.43
CA GLU A 190 -18.31 -8.70 7.49
C GLU A 190 -18.09 -8.29 6.06
#